data_e69d54c7db788ac0eeb180a378f9bfa2
#
_entry.id   e69d54c7db788ac0eeb180a378f9bfa2
#
_cell.length_a   1.000
_cell.length_b   1.000
_cell.length_c   1.000
_cell.angle_alpha   90.00
_cell.angle_beta   90.00
_cell.angle_gamma   90.00
#
_symmetry.space_group_name_H-M   'P 1'
#
loop_
_entity.id
_entity.type
_entity.pdbx_description
1 polymer ?
#
loop_
_entity_poly.entity_id
_entity_poly.type
_entity_poly.pdbx_seq_one_letter_code
_entity_poly.pdbx_strand_id
1 'polypeptide(L)'
;MIENKHLGAYGIVIKDEKILLIKKCRGPYLGKLDLPGGTVEFCERVEDALKREFKEETGLEITNYKLFDVDSVTVDWQDDDKLIRTHHIGVFYKVLDYNNEIKKEIKTDEINDDSLGAEFFDINSLSKNNLSLIAILELEKLGYKLKWICKKNYLNYKI
;
A
#
# COMPACT_ATOMS: atom_id res chain seq x y z
N MET A 1 16.81 -14.34 -12.20
CA MET A 1 15.69 -13.80 -11.37
C MET A 1 16.19 -13.68 -9.94
N ILE A 2 16.04 -12.53 -9.34
CA ILE A 2 16.40 -12.27 -7.93
C ILE A 2 15.15 -12.52 -7.10
N GLU A 3 15.28 -13.24 -5.99
CA GLU A 3 14.18 -13.49 -5.06
C GLU A 3 14.42 -12.75 -3.76
N ASN A 4 13.41 -12.04 -3.27
CA ASN A 4 13.46 -11.36 -1.97
C ASN A 4 12.15 -11.53 -1.19
N LYS A 5 12.20 -11.19 0.09
CA LYS A 5 11.03 -11.09 0.97
C LYS A 5 10.90 -9.65 1.44
N HIS A 6 9.67 -9.18 1.49
CA HIS A 6 9.32 -7.90 2.07
C HIS A 6 8.27 -8.13 3.15
N LEU A 7 8.56 -7.69 4.36
CA LEU A 7 7.60 -7.66 5.48
C LEU A 7 7.21 -6.21 5.70
N GLY A 8 5.93 -5.91 5.58
CA GLY A 8 5.40 -4.55 5.76
C GLY A 8 4.21 -4.50 6.72
N ALA A 9 4.01 -3.32 7.32
CA ALA A 9 2.86 -2.98 8.15
C ALA A 9 2.05 -1.87 7.47
N TYR A 10 0.74 -2.07 7.32
CA TYR A 10 -0.14 -1.22 6.50
C TYR A 10 -1.39 -0.80 7.25
N GLY A 11 -1.80 0.46 7.06
CA GLY A 11 -3.02 1.02 7.64
C GLY A 11 -4.16 1.12 6.63
N ILE A 12 -5.35 0.66 7.02
CA ILE A 12 -6.58 0.78 6.25
C ILE A 12 -7.46 1.83 6.91
N VAL A 13 -7.71 2.94 6.23
CA VAL A 13 -8.64 3.99 6.65
C VAL A 13 -9.76 4.08 5.63
N ILE A 14 -10.97 3.77 6.06
CA ILE A 14 -12.18 3.93 5.23
C ILE A 14 -13.15 4.87 5.95
N LYS A 15 -13.59 5.91 5.26
CA LYS A 15 -14.57 6.88 5.74
C LYS A 15 -15.48 7.30 4.58
N ASP A 16 -16.78 7.21 4.79
CA ASP A 16 -17.81 7.62 3.82
C ASP A 16 -17.57 7.03 2.42
N GLU A 17 -17.39 5.70 2.31
CA GLU A 17 -17.10 4.95 1.08
C GLU A 17 -15.81 5.38 0.37
N LYS A 18 -14.92 6.08 1.05
CA LYS A 18 -13.59 6.47 0.57
C LYS A 18 -12.50 5.79 1.37
N ILE A 19 -11.45 5.37 0.69
CA ILE A 19 -10.26 4.79 1.29
C ILE A 19 -9.07 5.73 1.11
N LEU A 20 -8.25 5.86 2.17
CA LEU A 20 -6.98 6.57 2.11
C LEU A 20 -5.94 5.70 1.40
N LEU A 21 -5.38 6.19 0.31
CA LEU A 21 -4.33 5.52 -0.45
C LEU A 21 -3.20 6.50 -0.75
N ILE A 22 -2.03 5.94 -1.00
CA ILE A 22 -0.83 6.64 -1.47
C ILE A 22 -0.55 6.25 -2.92
N LYS A 23 0.16 7.11 -3.65
CA LYS A 23 0.62 6.81 -5.00
C LYS A 23 2.09 6.38 -4.96
N LYS A 24 2.37 5.11 -5.28
CA LYS A 24 3.74 4.57 -5.31
C LYS A 24 4.54 5.13 -6.47
N CYS A 25 5.76 5.59 -6.20
CA CYS A 25 6.68 6.11 -7.21
C CYS A 25 7.87 5.19 -7.51
N ARG A 26 7.98 4.04 -6.84
CA ARG A 26 9.01 3.03 -7.07
C ARG A 26 8.57 1.62 -6.68
N GLY A 27 9.44 0.63 -6.97
CA GLY A 27 9.25 -0.77 -6.60
C GLY A 27 8.18 -1.50 -7.40
N PRO A 28 7.71 -2.68 -6.93
CA PRO A 28 6.80 -3.55 -7.67
C PRO A 28 5.44 -2.92 -7.99
N TYR A 29 5.08 -1.87 -7.27
CA TYR A 29 3.81 -1.17 -7.44
C TYR A 29 3.95 0.22 -8.03
N LEU A 30 5.05 0.50 -8.74
CA LEU A 30 5.26 1.79 -9.42
C LEU A 30 4.03 2.24 -10.21
N GLY A 31 3.56 3.45 -9.92
CA GLY A 31 2.38 4.07 -10.56
C GLY A 31 1.03 3.53 -10.10
N LYS A 32 0.99 2.63 -9.10
CA LYS A 32 -0.23 2.14 -8.47
C LYS A 32 -0.59 2.94 -7.23
N LEU A 33 -1.86 2.86 -6.88
CA LEU A 33 -2.36 3.27 -5.56
C LEU A 33 -2.17 2.10 -4.59
N ASP A 34 -1.68 2.39 -3.39
CA ASP A 34 -1.37 1.42 -2.37
C ASP A 34 -1.88 1.86 -1.00
N LEU A 35 -1.95 0.92 -0.07
CA LEU A 35 -2.23 1.22 1.33
C LEU A 35 -1.04 1.98 1.94
N PRO A 36 -1.28 3.02 2.77
CA PRO A 36 -0.20 3.67 3.50
C PRO A 36 0.42 2.71 4.50
N GLY A 37 1.75 2.71 4.52
CA GLY A 37 2.55 1.79 5.30
C GLY A 37 3.78 1.32 4.53
N GLY A 38 4.62 0.51 5.16
CA GLY A 38 5.86 0.07 4.53
C GLY A 38 6.64 -0.92 5.37
N THR A 39 7.95 -0.93 5.16
CA THR A 39 8.87 -1.93 5.70
C THR A 39 8.90 -1.94 7.23
N VAL A 40 8.78 -3.13 7.80
CA VAL A 40 9.17 -3.36 9.21
C VAL A 40 10.68 -3.50 9.25
N GLU A 41 11.36 -2.54 9.86
CA GLU A 41 12.82 -2.52 9.95
C GLU A 41 13.38 -3.56 10.92
N PHE A 42 14.68 -3.80 10.84
CA PHE A 42 15.34 -4.75 11.74
C PHE A 42 15.22 -4.29 13.20
N CYS A 43 14.76 -5.19 14.08
CA CYS A 43 14.47 -4.92 15.50
C CYS A 43 13.32 -3.94 15.77
N GLU A 44 12.55 -3.56 14.76
CA GLU A 44 11.36 -2.72 14.91
C GLU A 44 10.12 -3.57 15.23
N ARG A 45 9.25 -3.07 16.10
CA ARG A 45 7.94 -3.69 16.32
C ARG A 45 7.01 -3.35 15.16
N VAL A 46 6.14 -4.29 14.79
CA VAL A 46 5.22 -4.12 13.64
C VAL A 46 4.32 -2.90 13.81
N GLU A 47 3.82 -2.65 15.03
CA GLU A 47 2.97 -1.49 15.30
C GLU A 47 3.73 -0.17 15.27
N ASP A 48 5.03 -0.17 15.59
CA ASP A 48 5.87 1.02 15.50
C ASP A 48 6.19 1.34 14.03
N ALA A 49 6.47 0.31 13.22
CA ALA A 49 6.60 0.43 11.77
C ALA A 49 5.31 1.00 11.14
N LEU A 50 4.14 0.46 11.52
CA LEU A 50 2.86 0.99 11.07
C LEU A 50 2.75 2.50 11.32
N LYS A 51 3.00 2.95 12.56
CA LYS A 51 2.85 4.36 12.93
C LYS A 51 3.86 5.26 12.24
N ARG A 52 5.13 4.81 12.13
CA ARG A 52 6.19 5.55 11.46
C ARG A 52 5.91 5.74 9.99
N GLU A 53 5.72 4.65 9.25
CA GLU A 53 5.46 4.67 7.81
C GLU A 53 4.18 5.44 7.47
N PHE A 54 3.11 5.18 8.23
CA PHE A 54 1.83 5.86 8.03
C PHE A 54 1.95 7.37 8.19
N LYS A 55 2.70 7.84 9.21
CA LYS A 55 2.97 9.26 9.42
C LYS A 55 3.85 9.84 8.31
N GLU A 56 4.90 9.15 7.90
CA GLU A 56 5.80 9.57 6.83
C GLU A 56 5.05 9.77 5.52
N GLU A 57 4.22 8.81 5.12
CA GLU A 57 3.51 8.82 3.85
C GLU A 57 2.24 9.67 3.83
N THR A 58 1.54 9.82 4.95
CA THR A 58 0.24 10.53 5.00
C THR A 58 0.26 11.83 5.78
N GLY A 59 1.21 12.04 6.68
CA GLY A 59 1.23 13.13 7.66
C GLY A 59 0.32 12.89 8.88
N LEU A 60 -0.51 11.83 8.86
CA LEU A 60 -1.43 11.51 9.94
C LEU A 60 -0.76 10.71 11.05
N GLU A 61 -1.13 10.97 12.29
CA GLU A 61 -0.68 10.21 13.46
C GLU A 61 -1.79 9.28 13.95
N ILE A 62 -1.55 7.97 13.88
CA ILE A 62 -2.50 6.95 14.33
C ILE A 62 -2.65 7.02 15.85
N THR A 63 -3.89 7.18 16.35
CA THR A 63 -4.22 7.18 17.77
C THR A 63 -4.97 5.94 18.20
N ASN A 64 -5.75 5.32 17.29
CA ASN A 64 -6.47 4.09 17.57
C ASN A 64 -6.45 3.17 16.34
N TYR A 65 -6.17 1.89 16.56
CA TYR A 65 -6.09 0.89 15.49
C TYR A 65 -6.34 -0.51 16.04
N LYS A 66 -6.67 -1.43 15.15
CA LYS A 66 -6.78 -2.86 15.47
C LYS A 66 -6.22 -3.71 14.33
N LEU A 67 -5.60 -4.81 14.69
CA LEU A 67 -5.19 -5.82 13.71
C LEU A 67 -6.42 -6.28 12.91
N PHE A 68 -6.27 -6.31 11.60
CA PHE A 68 -7.32 -6.77 10.70
C PHE A 68 -6.95 -8.12 10.08
N ASP A 69 -5.75 -8.21 9.47
CA ASP A 69 -5.34 -9.39 8.75
C ASP A 69 -3.81 -9.52 8.66
N VAL A 70 -3.37 -10.71 8.31
CA VAL A 70 -1.99 -11.01 7.88
C VAL A 70 -2.08 -11.87 6.63
N ASP A 71 -1.55 -11.38 5.52
CA ASP A 71 -1.57 -12.12 4.26
C ASP A 71 -0.31 -11.85 3.43
N SER A 72 -0.17 -12.56 2.32
CA SER A 72 0.98 -12.39 1.44
C SER A 72 0.62 -12.58 -0.02
N VAL A 73 1.37 -11.89 -0.87
CA VAL A 73 1.31 -12.02 -2.32
C VAL A 73 2.71 -12.21 -2.89
N THR A 74 2.80 -12.83 -4.04
CA THR A 74 4.05 -12.87 -4.82
C THR A 74 3.90 -12.02 -6.05
N VAL A 75 4.85 -11.11 -6.28
CA VAL A 75 4.86 -10.23 -7.44
C VAL A 75 6.19 -10.34 -8.18
N ASP A 76 6.11 -10.59 -9.50
CA ASP A 76 7.25 -10.54 -10.40
C ASP A 76 7.29 -9.15 -11.05
N TRP A 77 8.41 -8.48 -10.96
CA TRP A 77 8.59 -7.14 -11.51
C TRP A 77 10.00 -6.94 -12.03
N GLN A 78 10.22 -5.87 -12.79
CA GLN A 78 11.51 -5.57 -13.40
C GLN A 78 12.06 -4.26 -12.86
N ASP A 79 13.32 -4.28 -12.46
CA ASP A 79 14.11 -3.14 -12.06
C ASP A 79 15.33 -3.07 -12.97
N ASP A 80 15.36 -2.07 -13.84
CA ASP A 80 16.28 -2.03 -14.97
C ASP A 80 16.27 -3.35 -15.76
N ASP A 81 17.41 -4.03 -15.88
CA ASP A 81 17.55 -5.32 -16.57
C ASP A 81 17.34 -6.53 -15.64
N LYS A 82 16.94 -6.32 -14.36
CA LYS A 82 16.83 -7.39 -13.37
C LYS A 82 15.38 -7.80 -13.21
N LEU A 83 15.07 -9.07 -13.44
CA LEU A 83 13.79 -9.65 -13.06
C LEU A 83 13.83 -10.03 -11.59
N ILE A 84 12.89 -9.48 -10.81
CA ILE A 84 12.80 -9.64 -9.35
C ILE A 84 11.47 -10.30 -9.02
N ARG A 85 11.53 -11.30 -8.14
CA ARG A 85 10.36 -11.89 -7.48
C ARG A 85 10.33 -11.47 -6.03
N THR A 86 9.31 -10.74 -5.64
CA THR A 86 9.10 -10.32 -4.24
C THR A 86 7.98 -11.12 -3.61
N HIS A 87 8.28 -11.84 -2.52
CA HIS A 87 7.27 -12.37 -1.62
C HIS A 87 6.93 -11.29 -0.61
N HIS A 88 5.82 -10.61 -0.85
CA HIS A 88 5.34 -9.49 -0.04
C HIS A 88 4.40 -10.02 1.05
N ILE A 89 4.81 -9.91 2.30
CA ILE A 89 4.05 -10.28 3.50
C ILE A 89 3.56 -9.00 4.15
N GLY A 90 2.26 -8.84 4.31
CA GLY A 90 1.64 -7.66 4.92
C GLY A 90 0.95 -7.97 6.24
N VAL A 91 1.13 -7.08 7.21
CA VAL A 91 0.34 -7.04 8.45
C VAL A 91 -0.57 -5.82 8.36
N PHE A 92 -1.88 -6.06 8.29
CA PHE A 92 -2.87 -5.03 7.99
C PHE A 92 -3.67 -4.63 9.21
N TYR A 93 -3.79 -3.32 9.43
CA TYR A 93 -4.50 -2.76 10.56
C TYR A 93 -5.64 -1.85 10.09
N LYS A 94 -6.82 -1.97 10.68
CA LYS A 94 -7.85 -0.94 10.56
C LYS A 94 -7.48 0.21 11.47
N VAL A 95 -7.23 1.38 10.89
CA VAL A 95 -7.02 2.63 11.63
C VAL A 95 -8.37 3.21 11.94
N LEU A 96 -8.67 3.31 13.23
CA LEU A 96 -9.98 3.73 13.74
C LEU A 96 -10.02 5.21 14.07
N ASP A 97 -8.86 5.79 14.43
CA ASP A 97 -8.73 7.22 14.75
C ASP A 97 -7.30 7.70 14.49
N TYR A 98 -7.17 8.98 14.14
CA TYR A 98 -5.90 9.64 13.84
C TYR A 98 -5.97 11.15 14.07
N ASN A 99 -4.82 11.79 14.32
CA ASN A 99 -4.65 13.23 14.42
C ASN A 99 -3.93 13.80 13.20
N ASN A 100 -3.86 15.12 13.11
CA ASN A 100 -3.21 15.93 12.08
C ASN A 100 -3.95 15.94 10.73
N GLU A 101 -3.37 16.61 9.76
CA GLU A 101 -3.91 16.79 8.41
C GLU A 101 -3.14 15.98 7.39
N ILE A 102 -3.81 15.59 6.31
CA ILE A 102 -3.21 14.81 5.23
C ILE A 102 -2.16 15.64 4.49
N LYS A 103 -0.99 15.06 4.34
CA LYS A 103 0.10 15.57 3.51
C LYS A 103 -0.23 15.27 2.03
N LYS A 104 -0.78 16.26 1.32
CA LYS A 104 -1.27 16.09 -0.06
C LYS A 104 -0.17 16.00 -1.11
N GLU A 105 0.99 16.59 -0.86
CA GLU A 105 2.14 16.58 -1.76
C GLU A 105 3.42 16.36 -0.97
N ILE A 106 4.22 15.42 -1.40
CA ILE A 106 5.60 15.27 -0.95
C ILE A 106 6.48 15.95 -1.99
N LYS A 107 7.29 16.92 -1.55
CA LYS A 107 8.30 17.51 -2.42
C LYS A 107 9.33 16.43 -2.74
N THR A 108 9.55 16.19 -4.01
CA THR A 108 10.45 15.17 -4.59
C THR A 108 11.93 15.34 -4.22
N ASP A 109 12.28 16.29 -3.36
CA ASP A 109 13.65 16.56 -2.92
C ASP A 109 14.11 15.68 -1.74
N GLU A 110 13.19 14.95 -1.11
CA GLU A 110 13.53 13.93 -0.11
C GLU A 110 13.70 12.58 -0.83
N ILE A 111 14.95 12.23 -1.13
CA ILE A 111 15.42 11.10 -1.96
C ILE A 111 14.96 9.70 -1.45
N ASN A 112 14.29 9.61 -0.32
CA ASN A 112 13.88 8.35 0.33
C ASN A 112 12.38 8.10 0.39
N ASP A 113 11.55 8.96 -0.16
CA ASP A 113 10.09 8.82 -0.07
C ASP A 113 9.55 7.92 -1.20
N ASP A 114 8.89 6.81 -0.85
CA ASP A 114 8.30 5.84 -1.79
C ASP A 114 6.97 6.30 -2.37
N SER A 115 6.40 7.41 -1.86
CA SER A 115 5.08 7.86 -2.22
C SER A 115 5.03 9.34 -2.62
N LEU A 116 4.09 9.69 -3.48
CA LEU A 116 3.83 11.06 -3.95
C LEU A 116 2.71 11.76 -3.16
N GLY A 117 2.46 11.33 -1.93
CA GLY A 117 1.39 11.85 -1.07
C GLY A 117 0.19 10.93 -0.95
N ALA A 118 -0.71 11.28 -0.02
CA ALA A 118 -1.90 10.51 0.32
C ALA A 118 -3.18 11.28 0.00
N GLU A 119 -4.22 10.54 -0.43
CA GLU A 119 -5.53 11.09 -0.74
C GLU A 119 -6.63 10.07 -0.47
N PHE A 120 -7.84 10.55 -0.15
CA PHE A 120 -9.04 9.71 -0.07
C PHE A 120 -9.66 9.50 -1.45
N PHE A 121 -9.75 8.25 -1.87
CA PHE A 121 -10.35 7.82 -3.13
C PHE A 121 -11.71 7.17 -2.89
N ASP A 122 -12.72 7.52 -3.70
CA ASP A 122 -13.99 6.81 -3.73
C ASP A 122 -13.75 5.37 -4.16
N ILE A 123 -14.10 4.40 -3.31
CA ILE A 123 -13.86 2.97 -3.55
C ILE A 123 -14.57 2.51 -4.83
N ASN A 124 -15.74 3.06 -5.15
CA ASN A 124 -16.49 2.72 -6.36
C ASN A 124 -15.81 3.19 -7.65
N SER A 125 -14.90 4.16 -7.57
CA SER A 125 -14.10 4.63 -8.70
C SER A 125 -12.83 3.80 -8.94
N LEU A 126 -12.47 2.93 -8.00
CA LEU A 126 -11.25 2.12 -8.07
C LEU A 126 -11.43 0.88 -8.94
N SER A 127 -10.34 0.46 -9.52
CA SER A 127 -10.26 -0.78 -10.28
C SER A 127 -9.00 -1.56 -9.92
N LYS A 128 -8.99 -2.86 -10.19
CA LYS A 128 -7.80 -3.69 -10.01
C LYS A 128 -6.60 -3.22 -10.84
N ASN A 129 -6.84 -2.42 -11.88
CA ASN A 129 -5.80 -1.91 -12.76
C ASN A 129 -4.94 -0.82 -12.11
N ASN A 130 -5.50 -0.04 -11.19
CA ASN A 130 -4.81 1.09 -10.57
C ASN A 130 -4.38 0.84 -9.12
N LEU A 131 -4.65 -0.34 -8.58
CA LEU A 131 -4.31 -0.72 -7.20
C LEU A 131 -3.10 -1.66 -7.16
N SER A 132 -2.38 -1.65 -6.05
CA SER A 132 -1.43 -2.70 -5.68
C SER A 132 -2.15 -4.02 -5.39
N LEU A 133 -1.43 -5.15 -5.45
CA LEU A 133 -2.04 -6.46 -5.15
C LEU A 133 -2.53 -6.54 -3.71
N ILE A 134 -1.79 -5.98 -2.75
CA ILE A 134 -2.19 -5.99 -1.35
C ILE A 134 -3.43 -5.13 -1.10
N ALA A 135 -3.55 -3.97 -1.75
CA ALA A 135 -4.75 -3.14 -1.65
C ALA A 135 -5.98 -3.82 -2.25
N ILE A 136 -5.82 -4.53 -3.37
CA ILE A 136 -6.89 -5.34 -3.97
C ILE A 136 -7.37 -6.41 -2.99
N LEU A 137 -6.42 -7.18 -2.45
CA LEU A 137 -6.70 -8.30 -1.56
C LEU A 137 -7.48 -7.85 -0.33
N GLU A 138 -7.01 -6.80 0.33
CA GLU A 138 -7.64 -6.31 1.56
C GLU A 138 -9.02 -5.66 1.32
N LEU A 139 -9.18 -4.93 0.21
CA LEU A 139 -10.50 -4.39 -0.17
C LEU A 139 -11.51 -5.50 -0.48
N GLU A 140 -11.09 -6.57 -1.17
CA GLU A 140 -11.99 -7.71 -1.45
C GLU A 140 -12.37 -8.47 -0.17
N LYS A 141 -11.47 -8.64 0.79
CA LYS A 141 -11.79 -9.20 2.13
C LYS A 141 -12.75 -8.33 2.93
N LEU A 142 -12.71 -7.01 2.72
CA LEU A 142 -13.67 -6.08 3.30
C LEU A 142 -15.04 -6.10 2.60
N GLY A 143 -15.20 -6.87 1.53
CA GLY A 143 -16.46 -7.07 0.80
C GLY A 143 -16.63 -6.17 -0.43
N TYR A 144 -15.63 -5.36 -0.78
CA TYR A 144 -15.69 -4.52 -1.97
C TYR A 144 -15.43 -5.34 -3.24
N LYS A 145 -16.26 -5.13 -4.27
CA LYS A 145 -16.15 -5.84 -5.55
C LYS A 145 -15.40 -5.00 -6.57
N LEU A 146 -14.09 -5.21 -6.68
CA LEU A 146 -13.25 -4.52 -7.64
C LEU A 146 -13.31 -5.18 -9.02
N LYS A 147 -13.37 -4.37 -10.08
CA LYS A 147 -13.42 -4.84 -11.47
C LYS A 147 -12.06 -4.65 -12.15
N TRP A 148 -11.77 -5.56 -13.10
CA TRP A 148 -10.74 -5.31 -14.11
C TRP A 148 -11.33 -4.42 -15.21
N ILE A 149 -10.67 -3.29 -15.49
CA ILE A 149 -10.99 -2.51 -16.69
C ILE A 149 -10.12 -3.08 -17.81
N CYS A 150 -10.75 -3.73 -18.79
CA CYS A 150 -10.06 -4.39 -19.89
C CYS A 150 -9.31 -3.35 -20.76
N LYS A 151 -7.99 -3.17 -20.52
CA LYS A 151 -7.07 -2.64 -21.53
C LYS A 151 -6.13 -3.81 -21.89
N LYS A 152 -6.14 -4.19 -23.18
CA LYS A 152 -5.20 -5.19 -23.71
C LYS A 152 -3.76 -4.79 -23.32
N ASN A 153 -3.02 -5.72 -22.69
CA ASN A 153 -1.63 -5.70 -22.26
C ASN A 153 -1.43 -5.49 -20.76
N TYR A 154 -1.57 -6.57 -20.00
CA TYR A 154 -1.01 -6.64 -18.66
C TYR A 154 -0.18 -7.92 -18.49
N LEU A 155 1.05 -7.74 -18.01
CA LEU A 155 1.95 -8.78 -17.56
C LEU A 155 1.27 -9.67 -16.51
N ASN A 156 1.52 -10.97 -16.61
CA ASN A 156 0.93 -12.04 -15.83
C ASN A 156 1.17 -11.88 -14.31
N TYR A 157 0.16 -11.41 -13.59
CA TYR A 157 0.12 -11.57 -12.14
C TYR A 157 -0.44 -12.97 -11.82
N LYS A 158 0.32 -13.80 -11.12
CA LYS A 158 -0.21 -15.00 -10.48
C LYS A 158 -0.51 -14.66 -9.01
N ILE A 159 -1.78 -14.77 -8.65
CA ILE A 159 -2.24 -14.84 -7.26
C ILE A 159 -1.97 -16.23 -6.72
#